data_44700d7cd8cb02e3ec27a508c51e3447
#
_entry.id   44700d7cd8cb02e3ec27a508c51e3447
#
_cell.length_a   1.000
_cell.length_b   1.000
_cell.length_c   1.000
_cell.angle_alpha   90.00
_cell.angle_beta   90.00
_cell.angle_gamma   90.00
#
_symmetry.space_group_name_H-M   'P 1'
#
loop_
_entity.id
_entity.type
_entity.pdbx_description
1 polymer ?
#
loop_
_entity_poly.entity_id
_entity_poly.type
_entity_poly.pdbx_seq_one_letter_code
_entity_poly.pdbx_strand_id
1 'polypeptide(L)'
;MRAIVKSSLVAAGAALLAGCAVAPAPKPRPIAVATAKPLPYRWTQGNASEAYRDAVAAFGPLAMKPGEYKWAATMPQAGEPKVVIDLLTQLFYVYRGETLVGVATISSGKKGKETPLGFWTVMTKKKKGFSRKYDNAPMPFMQMYDPKGIAFHAGPNPGFPASHGCVRLPLKFAEKVFGVTQIGTKVVIEG
;
A
#
# COMPACT_ATOMS: atom_id res chain seq x y z
N MET A 1 -50.52 -47.63 -68.70
CA MET A 1 -50.60 -46.92 -67.44
C MET A 1 -49.23 -46.24 -67.15
N ARG A 2 -49.17 -44.95 -67.29
CA ARG A 2 -47.88 -44.17 -67.14
C ARG A 2 -47.82 -43.58 -65.75
N ALA A 3 -46.82 -43.95 -64.97
CA ALA A 3 -46.51 -43.37 -63.66
C ALA A 3 -45.68 -42.08 -63.83
N ILE A 4 -46.15 -40.99 -63.27
CA ILE A 4 -45.50 -39.69 -63.26
C ILE A 4 -44.58 -39.60 -62.00
N VAL A 5 -43.29 -39.51 -62.25
CA VAL A 5 -42.30 -39.25 -61.19
C VAL A 5 -42.18 -37.75 -61.00
N LYS A 6 -42.52 -37.24 -59.76
CA LYS A 6 -42.29 -35.84 -59.36
C LYS A 6 -40.91 -35.71 -58.71
N SER A 7 -40.04 -35.01 -59.40
CA SER A 7 -38.72 -34.61 -58.85
C SER A 7 -38.89 -33.38 -57.88
N SER A 8 -38.55 -33.59 -56.64
CA SER A 8 -38.46 -32.46 -55.64
C SER A 8 -37.08 -31.86 -55.67
N LEU A 9 -36.97 -30.58 -56.01
CA LEU A 9 -35.77 -29.75 -55.85
C LEU A 9 -35.63 -29.42 -54.39
N VAL A 10 -34.48 -29.82 -53.78
CA VAL A 10 -34.07 -29.38 -52.49
C VAL A 10 -33.18 -28.14 -52.66
N ALA A 11 -33.65 -26.99 -52.25
CA ALA A 11 -32.84 -25.74 -52.19
C ALA A 11 -31.96 -25.73 -50.93
N ALA A 12 -30.65 -25.81 -51.10
CA ALA A 12 -29.70 -25.67 -50.05
C ALA A 12 -29.53 -24.18 -49.70
N GLY A 13 -30.08 -23.75 -48.57
CA GLY A 13 -29.87 -22.41 -48.02
C GLY A 13 -28.50 -22.33 -47.31
N ALA A 14 -27.56 -21.55 -47.84
CA ALA A 14 -26.30 -21.24 -47.19
C ALA A 14 -26.55 -20.15 -46.13
N ALA A 15 -26.49 -20.51 -44.85
CA ALA A 15 -26.52 -19.54 -43.74
C ALA A 15 -25.16 -18.89 -43.61
N LEU A 16 -25.06 -17.62 -43.94
CA LEU A 16 -23.90 -16.75 -43.65
C LEU A 16 -23.86 -16.45 -42.14
N LEU A 17 -22.97 -17.09 -41.42
CA LEU A 17 -22.63 -16.72 -40.04
C LEU A 17 -21.79 -15.45 -40.07
N ALA A 18 -22.41 -14.29 -39.80
CA ALA A 18 -21.73 -13.06 -39.56
C ALA A 18 -21.03 -13.13 -38.20
N GLY A 19 -19.73 -13.43 -38.18
CA GLY A 19 -18.90 -13.38 -37.00
C GLY A 19 -18.75 -11.93 -36.53
N CYS A 20 -19.36 -11.58 -35.38
CA CYS A 20 -19.09 -10.33 -34.70
C CYS A 20 -17.64 -10.35 -34.20
N ALA A 21 -16.74 -9.72 -34.93
CA ALA A 21 -15.38 -9.45 -34.44
C ALA A 21 -15.45 -8.46 -33.28
N VAL A 22 -15.27 -8.94 -32.06
CA VAL A 22 -15.10 -8.09 -30.89
C VAL A 22 -13.78 -7.35 -31.04
N ALA A 23 -13.83 -6.04 -31.22
CA ALA A 23 -12.64 -5.21 -31.25
C ALA A 23 -11.86 -5.36 -29.93
N PRO A 24 -10.51 -5.48 -29.97
CA PRO A 24 -9.72 -5.56 -28.76
C PRO A 24 -9.89 -4.26 -27.94
N ALA A 25 -10.06 -4.44 -26.62
CA ALA A 25 -10.19 -3.31 -25.69
C ALA A 25 -8.99 -2.36 -25.84
N PRO A 26 -9.22 -1.02 -25.83
CA PRO A 26 -8.14 -0.08 -25.94
C PRO A 26 -7.16 -0.26 -24.78
N LYS A 27 -5.87 -0.35 -25.09
CA LYS A 27 -4.81 -0.40 -24.08
C LYS A 27 -4.95 0.83 -23.18
N PRO A 28 -4.87 0.67 -21.84
CA PRO A 28 -4.92 1.82 -20.92
C PRO A 28 -3.84 2.83 -21.31
N ARG A 29 -4.24 4.06 -21.56
CA ARG A 29 -3.27 5.16 -21.81
C ARG A 29 -2.43 5.33 -20.55
N PRO A 30 -1.10 5.45 -20.65
CA PRO A 30 -0.30 5.84 -19.51
C PRO A 30 -0.88 7.15 -18.96
N ILE A 31 -1.29 7.14 -17.69
CA ILE A 31 -1.66 8.39 -16.99
C ILE A 31 -0.36 9.19 -16.94
N ALA A 32 -0.32 10.32 -17.65
CA ALA A 32 0.78 11.26 -17.54
C ALA A 32 0.83 11.70 -16.07
N VAL A 33 1.74 11.08 -15.31
CA VAL A 33 2.07 11.56 -13.97
C VAL A 33 2.71 12.93 -14.22
N ALA A 34 1.97 13.99 -13.88
CA ALA A 34 2.53 15.33 -13.91
C ALA A 34 3.88 15.26 -13.19
N THR A 35 4.94 15.71 -13.86
CA THR A 35 6.30 15.76 -13.30
C THR A 35 6.31 16.79 -12.18
N ALA A 36 5.77 16.40 -11.01
CA ALA A 36 5.94 17.17 -9.80
C ALA A 36 7.45 17.29 -9.55
N LYS A 37 7.92 18.52 -9.29
CA LYS A 37 9.31 18.78 -8.88
C LYS A 37 9.70 17.75 -7.83
N PRO A 38 10.82 17.01 -8.00
CA PRO A 38 11.24 16.01 -7.03
C PRO A 38 11.28 16.62 -5.63
N LEU A 39 10.62 15.99 -4.68
CA LEU A 39 10.67 16.41 -3.29
C LEU A 39 12.11 16.26 -2.77
N PRO A 40 12.63 17.17 -1.95
CA PRO A 40 14.02 17.17 -1.52
C PRO A 40 14.28 16.10 -0.45
N TYR A 41 14.29 14.82 -0.85
CA TYR A 41 14.70 13.74 0.06
C TYR A 41 16.16 13.88 0.44
N ARG A 42 16.48 13.71 1.71
CA ARG A 42 17.85 13.59 2.22
C ARG A 42 18.45 12.23 1.89
N TRP A 43 17.60 11.19 1.86
CA TRP A 43 17.95 9.83 1.45
C TRP A 43 16.72 9.12 0.86
N THR A 44 16.90 8.52 -0.32
CA THR A 44 15.85 7.74 -0.99
C THR A 44 16.48 6.69 -1.91
N GLN A 45 15.76 5.61 -2.10
CA GLN A 45 16.00 4.57 -3.11
C GLN A 45 14.78 4.43 -4.05
N GLY A 46 13.87 5.40 -3.99
CA GLY A 46 12.68 5.44 -4.83
C GLY A 46 11.47 4.67 -4.30
N ASN A 47 11.61 3.95 -3.17
CA ASN A 47 10.53 3.14 -2.60
C ASN A 47 9.32 4.00 -2.17
N ALA A 48 9.56 5.16 -1.56
CA ALA A 48 8.48 6.06 -1.14
C ALA A 48 7.70 6.60 -2.34
N SER A 49 8.40 7.00 -3.41
CA SER A 49 7.76 7.48 -4.63
C SER A 49 6.97 6.39 -5.36
N GLU A 50 7.46 5.16 -5.36
CA GLU A 50 6.75 4.01 -5.89
C GLU A 50 5.51 3.72 -5.05
N ALA A 51 5.65 3.63 -3.72
CA ALA A 51 4.55 3.36 -2.81
C ALA A 51 3.44 4.44 -2.88
N TYR A 52 3.82 5.70 -3.11
CA TYR A 52 2.83 6.76 -3.36
C TYR A 52 2.03 6.50 -4.64
N ARG A 53 2.70 6.14 -5.75
CA ARG A 53 2.00 5.80 -7.01
C ARG A 53 1.07 4.61 -6.85
N ASP A 54 1.52 3.55 -6.18
CA ASP A 54 0.71 2.36 -5.90
C ASP A 54 -0.51 2.71 -5.04
N ALA A 55 -0.33 3.57 -4.03
CA ALA A 55 -1.42 4.00 -3.18
C ALA A 55 -2.46 4.85 -3.93
N VAL A 56 -2.01 5.73 -4.84
CA VAL A 56 -2.91 6.49 -5.72
C VAL A 56 -3.63 5.55 -6.69
N ALA A 57 -2.95 4.55 -7.23
CA ALA A 57 -3.57 3.55 -8.11
C ALA A 57 -4.62 2.69 -7.37
N ALA A 58 -4.33 2.28 -6.13
CA ALA A 58 -5.20 1.42 -5.33
C ALA A 58 -6.39 2.17 -4.70
N PHE A 59 -6.20 3.40 -4.28
CA PHE A 59 -7.16 4.12 -3.43
C PHE A 59 -7.62 5.48 -3.98
N GLY A 60 -7.13 5.90 -5.13
CA GLY A 60 -7.33 7.24 -5.67
C GLY A 60 -6.51 8.31 -4.93
N PRO A 61 -6.81 9.61 -5.12
CA PRO A 61 -6.06 10.69 -4.51
C PRO A 61 -5.91 10.55 -2.99
N LEU A 62 -4.70 10.83 -2.46
CA LEU A 62 -4.36 10.69 -1.05
C LEU A 62 -4.54 12.00 -0.26
N ALA A 63 -5.65 12.71 -0.48
CA ALA A 63 -6.01 13.89 0.30
C ALA A 63 -6.49 13.48 1.70
N MET A 64 -5.58 12.94 2.54
CA MET A 64 -5.88 12.42 3.87
C MET A 64 -5.52 13.43 4.97
N LYS A 65 -6.43 13.57 5.95
CA LYS A 65 -6.19 14.34 7.17
C LYS A 65 -5.33 13.56 8.17
N PRO A 66 -4.67 14.23 9.12
CA PRO A 66 -3.98 13.56 10.21
C PRO A 66 -4.86 12.54 10.92
N GLY A 67 -4.33 11.32 11.12
CA GLY A 67 -5.07 10.21 11.73
C GLY A 67 -5.91 9.37 10.78
N GLU A 68 -6.03 9.75 9.50
CA GLU A 68 -6.74 8.98 8.49
C GLU A 68 -5.86 7.90 7.87
N TYR A 69 -6.52 6.85 7.37
CA TYR A 69 -5.89 5.77 6.63
C TYR A 69 -6.84 5.17 5.60
N LYS A 70 -6.28 4.49 4.61
CA LYS A 70 -7.00 3.65 3.65
C LYS A 70 -6.48 2.22 3.76
N TRP A 71 -7.36 1.23 3.56
CA TRP A 71 -7.04 -0.19 3.65
C TRP A 71 -7.81 -0.97 2.59
N ALA A 72 -7.14 -1.88 1.89
CA ALA A 72 -7.77 -2.69 0.86
C ALA A 72 -8.88 -3.58 1.44
N ALA A 73 -9.99 -3.69 0.72
CA ALA A 73 -11.11 -4.54 1.11
C ALA A 73 -10.72 -6.03 1.10
N THR A 74 -9.84 -6.41 0.18
CA THR A 74 -9.29 -7.76 0.05
C THR A 74 -7.77 -7.71 0.14
N MET A 75 -7.16 -8.76 0.71
CA MET A 75 -5.70 -8.91 0.78
C MET A 75 -5.26 -10.19 0.07
N PRO A 76 -4.05 -10.20 -0.54
CA PRO A 76 -3.46 -11.43 -1.04
C PRO A 76 -3.33 -12.46 0.09
N GLN A 77 -3.60 -13.73 -0.23
CA GLN A 77 -3.46 -14.84 0.72
C GLN A 77 -1.98 -15.16 1.02
N ALA A 78 -1.08 -14.87 0.08
CA ALA A 78 0.36 -15.12 0.17
C ALA A 78 1.17 -13.85 -0.10
N GLY A 79 2.47 -13.92 0.18
CA GLY A 79 3.43 -12.83 -0.01
C GLY A 79 3.99 -12.31 1.30
N GLU A 80 5.30 -12.02 1.30
CA GLU A 80 5.99 -11.45 2.46
C GLU A 80 5.54 -10.01 2.72
N PRO A 81 5.31 -9.63 3.97
CA PRO A 81 4.97 -8.26 4.31
C PRO A 81 6.19 -7.34 4.13
N LYS A 82 5.94 -6.14 3.62
CA LYS A 82 6.92 -5.04 3.51
C LYS A 82 6.27 -3.75 3.98
N VAL A 83 7.05 -2.91 4.64
CA VAL A 83 6.66 -1.58 5.08
C VAL A 83 7.55 -0.54 4.41
N VAL A 84 6.95 0.54 3.89
CA VAL A 84 7.64 1.72 3.41
C VAL A 84 7.13 2.93 4.21
N ILE A 85 8.05 3.75 4.72
CA ILE A 85 7.73 4.95 5.50
C ILE A 85 8.36 6.15 4.79
N ASP A 86 7.53 7.10 4.42
CA ASP A 86 7.94 8.36 3.82
C ASP A 86 7.85 9.47 4.87
N LEU A 87 9.00 9.91 5.35
CA LEU A 87 9.08 10.96 6.36
C LEU A 87 8.82 12.36 5.78
N LEU A 88 9.00 12.52 4.48
CA LEU A 88 8.78 13.80 3.82
C LEU A 88 7.30 14.11 3.65
N THR A 89 6.50 13.13 3.21
CA THR A 89 5.06 13.27 3.06
C THR A 89 4.27 12.84 4.30
N GLN A 90 4.97 12.29 5.32
CA GLN A 90 4.37 11.74 6.55
C GLN A 90 3.33 10.64 6.23
N LEU A 91 3.72 9.70 5.36
CA LEU A 91 2.90 8.56 4.97
C LEU A 91 3.59 7.22 5.30
N PHE A 92 2.77 6.25 5.66
CA PHE A 92 3.16 4.87 5.94
C PHE A 92 2.41 3.95 5.00
N TYR A 93 3.14 3.08 4.32
CA TYR A 93 2.60 2.12 3.36
C TYR A 93 2.89 0.70 3.82
N VAL A 94 1.94 -0.20 3.63
CA VAL A 94 2.11 -1.62 3.93
C VAL A 94 1.72 -2.46 2.73
N TYR A 95 2.57 -3.43 2.43
CA TYR A 95 2.43 -4.36 1.32
C TYR A 95 2.27 -5.79 1.83
N ARG A 96 1.67 -6.63 0.99
CA ARG A 96 1.74 -8.08 1.06
C ARG A 96 2.17 -8.62 -0.30
N GLY A 97 3.40 -9.19 -0.38
CA GLY A 97 4.08 -9.39 -1.65
C GLY A 97 4.25 -8.04 -2.37
N GLU A 98 3.86 -7.99 -3.64
CA GLU A 98 3.93 -6.76 -4.46
C GLU A 98 2.65 -5.90 -4.35
N THR A 99 1.64 -6.35 -3.60
CA THR A 99 0.36 -5.64 -3.50
C THR A 99 0.36 -4.69 -2.31
N LEU A 100 0.10 -3.40 -2.57
CA LEU A 100 -0.17 -2.42 -1.52
C LEU A 100 -1.54 -2.74 -0.87
N VAL A 101 -1.55 -2.93 0.44
CA VAL A 101 -2.76 -3.25 1.20
C VAL A 101 -3.22 -2.14 2.12
N GLY A 102 -2.38 -1.14 2.38
CA GLY A 102 -2.80 -0.01 3.21
C GLY A 102 -1.85 1.18 3.17
N VAL A 103 -2.41 2.37 3.43
CA VAL A 103 -1.68 3.63 3.58
C VAL A 103 -2.30 4.45 4.70
N ALA A 104 -1.46 5.12 5.49
CA ALA A 104 -1.91 5.98 6.59
C ALA A 104 -1.04 7.23 6.72
N THR A 105 -1.62 8.30 7.25
CA THR A 105 -0.86 9.45 7.74
C THR A 105 -0.18 9.10 9.05
N ILE A 106 1.03 9.65 9.27
CA ILE A 106 1.85 9.37 10.45
C ILE A 106 2.28 10.64 11.18
N SER A 107 2.87 10.46 12.36
CA SER A 107 3.68 11.47 13.02
C SER A 107 5.03 10.86 13.41
N SER A 108 6.07 11.23 12.69
CA SER A 108 7.45 10.77 12.88
C SER A 108 8.21 11.56 13.96
N GLY A 109 9.51 11.29 14.10
CA GLY A 109 10.39 12.00 15.03
C GLY A 109 10.53 13.49 14.69
N LYS A 110 10.40 14.33 15.72
CA LYS A 110 10.60 15.79 15.63
C LYS A 110 12.08 16.15 15.44
N LYS A 111 12.35 17.41 15.09
CA LYS A 111 13.71 17.96 15.00
C LYS A 111 14.54 17.66 16.27
N GLY A 112 15.74 17.14 16.08
CA GLY A 112 16.64 16.68 17.16
C GLY A 112 16.29 15.31 17.75
N LYS A 113 15.25 14.66 17.24
CA LYS A 113 14.79 13.31 17.58
C LYS A 113 14.26 12.60 16.33
N GLU A 114 14.97 12.74 15.23
CA GLU A 114 14.56 12.27 13.93
C GLU A 114 14.38 10.74 13.91
N THR A 115 13.40 10.28 13.14
CA THR A 115 13.26 8.87 12.78
C THR A 115 14.43 8.48 11.86
N PRO A 116 15.17 7.38 12.14
CA PRO A 116 16.32 7.00 11.34
C PRO A 116 15.91 6.53 9.95
N LEU A 117 16.61 7.01 8.93
CA LEU A 117 16.46 6.60 7.53
C LEU A 117 17.15 5.25 7.27
N GLY A 118 16.79 4.59 6.19
CA GLY A 118 17.49 3.39 5.71
C GLY A 118 16.62 2.13 5.67
N PHE A 119 17.31 0.99 5.60
CA PHE A 119 16.70 -0.34 5.56
C PHE A 119 16.76 -0.97 6.95
N TRP A 120 15.62 -1.45 7.40
CA TRP A 120 15.41 -2.03 8.72
C TRP A 120 14.61 -3.33 8.63
N THR A 121 14.52 -4.03 9.75
CA THR A 121 13.61 -5.16 9.91
C THR A 121 12.89 -5.09 11.24
N VAL A 122 11.65 -5.58 11.29
CA VAL A 122 10.93 -5.72 12.56
C VAL A 122 11.65 -6.74 13.45
N MET A 123 12.14 -6.30 14.60
CA MET A 123 12.91 -7.11 15.56
C MET A 123 12.05 -7.63 16.71
N THR A 124 11.05 -6.85 17.11
CA THR A 124 10.18 -7.18 18.26
C THR A 124 8.79 -6.65 18.02
N LYS A 125 7.77 -7.44 18.41
CA LYS A 125 6.36 -7.05 18.35
C LYS A 125 5.72 -7.21 19.73
N LYS A 126 4.97 -6.19 20.20
CA LYS A 126 4.20 -6.23 21.44
C LYS A 126 2.84 -5.58 21.26
N LYS A 127 1.75 -6.34 21.45
CA LYS A 127 0.38 -5.80 21.36
C LYS A 127 0.15 -4.69 22.40
N LYS A 128 0.69 -4.85 23.62
CA LYS A 128 0.76 -3.85 24.69
C LYS A 128 2.23 -3.52 24.92
N GLY A 129 2.74 -2.50 24.20
CA GLY A 129 4.09 -1.99 24.36
C GLY A 129 4.11 -0.77 25.26
N PHE A 130 5.28 -0.49 25.85
CA PHE A 130 5.54 0.70 26.67
C PHE A 130 6.95 1.19 26.40
N SER A 131 7.14 2.50 26.43
CA SER A 131 8.45 3.12 26.31
C SER A 131 9.22 2.99 27.61
N ARG A 132 10.38 2.32 27.59
CA ARG A 132 11.27 2.30 28.76
C ARG A 132 12.03 3.61 29.00
N LYS A 133 12.04 4.50 28.00
CA LYS A 133 12.81 5.74 27.99
C LYS A 133 11.98 6.98 28.34
N TYR A 134 10.65 6.90 28.14
CA TYR A 134 9.75 8.04 28.26
C TYR A 134 8.55 7.64 29.15
N ASP A 135 8.73 7.66 30.45
CA ASP A 135 7.71 7.51 31.51
C ASP A 135 6.69 6.39 31.26
N ASN A 136 7.16 5.25 30.80
CA ASN A 136 6.28 4.13 30.44
C ASN A 136 5.13 4.51 29.51
N ALA A 137 5.32 5.53 28.64
CA ALA A 137 4.31 5.96 27.69
C ALA A 137 3.78 4.76 26.89
N PRO A 138 2.45 4.61 26.77
CA PRO A 138 1.85 3.50 26.05
C PRO A 138 2.21 3.50 24.55
N MET A 139 2.57 2.34 24.03
CA MET A 139 2.88 2.11 22.62
C MET A 139 2.08 0.89 22.11
N PRO A 140 0.74 1.00 21.97
CA PRO A 140 -0.09 -0.10 21.50
C PRO A 140 0.35 -0.57 20.12
N PHE A 141 0.31 -1.89 19.90
CA PHE A 141 0.73 -2.53 18.63
C PHE A 141 2.16 -2.18 18.22
N MET A 142 3.05 -2.06 19.20
CA MET A 142 4.46 -1.71 18.99
C MET A 142 5.18 -2.73 18.14
N GLN A 143 5.94 -2.24 17.16
CA GLN A 143 6.85 -3.02 16.34
C GLN A 143 8.19 -2.28 16.27
N MET A 144 9.16 -2.81 16.99
CA MET A 144 10.51 -2.22 17.08
C MET A 144 11.37 -2.69 15.90
N TYR A 145 12.05 -1.76 15.26
CA TYR A 145 12.93 -2.03 14.12
C TYR A 145 14.36 -1.50 14.31
N ASP A 146 14.59 -0.63 15.29
CA ASP A 146 15.91 -0.09 15.61
C ASP A 146 16.32 -0.59 17.00
N PRO A 147 17.56 -1.13 17.19
CA PRO A 147 18.05 -1.61 18.48
C PRO A 147 18.11 -0.52 19.57
N LYS A 148 18.09 0.76 19.19
CA LYS A 148 17.99 1.89 20.11
C LYS A 148 16.58 2.08 20.68
N GLY A 149 15.64 1.20 20.33
CA GLY A 149 14.27 1.19 20.84
C GLY A 149 13.27 2.00 20.02
N ILE A 150 13.61 2.38 18.77
CA ILE A 150 12.67 3.08 17.91
C ILE A 150 11.74 2.05 17.25
N ALA A 151 10.45 2.40 17.19
CA ALA A 151 9.39 1.53 16.75
C ALA A 151 8.33 2.32 15.95
N PHE A 152 7.48 1.63 15.24
CA PHE A 152 6.16 2.17 14.89
C PHE A 152 5.09 1.54 15.77
N HIS A 153 4.10 2.35 16.16
CA HIS A 153 3.06 1.99 17.11
C HIS A 153 1.84 2.91 17.00
N ALA A 154 0.71 2.56 17.59
CA ALA A 154 -0.43 3.46 17.68
C ALA A 154 -0.12 4.65 18.60
N GLY A 155 -0.48 5.87 18.16
CA GLY A 155 -0.30 7.07 18.94
C GLY A 155 -0.90 8.33 18.31
N PRO A 156 -0.92 9.45 19.03
CA PRO A 156 -1.45 10.71 18.54
C PRO A 156 -0.72 11.19 17.29
N ASN A 157 -1.48 11.62 16.26
CA ASN A 157 -0.95 12.22 15.05
C ASN A 157 -1.46 13.66 14.91
N PRO A 158 -0.67 14.66 15.26
CA PRO A 158 -1.06 16.07 15.15
C PRO A 158 -0.92 16.65 13.73
N GLY A 159 -0.49 15.84 12.73
CA GLY A 159 -0.27 16.28 11.35
C GLY A 159 1.14 16.75 11.03
N PHE A 160 2.07 16.62 11.97
CA PHE A 160 3.47 16.96 11.78
C PHE A 160 4.39 16.04 12.64
N PRO A 161 5.71 16.00 12.38
CA PRO A 161 6.66 15.26 13.21
C PRO A 161 6.67 15.76 14.66
N ALA A 162 6.22 14.90 15.61
CA ALA A 162 6.07 15.27 17.01
C ALA A 162 6.58 14.22 18.01
N SER A 163 7.08 13.07 17.53
CA SER A 163 7.57 12.00 18.39
C SER A 163 9.03 12.21 18.83
N HIS A 164 9.54 11.28 19.62
CA HIS A 164 10.95 11.22 20.01
C HIS A 164 11.75 10.18 19.19
N GLY A 165 11.32 9.96 17.93
CA GLY A 165 11.94 9.05 16.96
C GLY A 165 11.03 7.94 16.49
N CYS A 166 10.07 7.49 17.30
CA CYS A 166 9.07 6.50 16.86
C CYS A 166 8.14 7.06 15.79
N VAL A 167 7.52 6.17 15.03
CA VAL A 167 6.50 6.50 14.04
C VAL A 167 5.12 6.19 14.63
N ARG A 168 4.31 7.23 14.82
CA ARG A 168 2.96 7.09 15.38
C ARG A 168 1.95 6.88 14.27
N LEU A 169 1.10 5.87 14.45
CA LEU A 169 0.07 5.42 13.50
C LEU A 169 -1.33 5.63 14.09
N PRO A 170 -2.38 5.76 13.25
CA PRO A 170 -3.76 5.66 13.71
C PRO A 170 -4.01 4.30 14.36
N LEU A 171 -4.75 4.25 15.48
CA LEU A 171 -4.93 3.03 16.29
C LEU A 171 -5.40 1.83 15.46
N LYS A 172 -6.46 2.01 14.69
CA LYS A 172 -7.04 0.92 13.87
C LYS A 172 -6.12 0.48 12.73
N PHE A 173 -5.34 1.39 12.19
CA PHE A 173 -4.32 1.06 11.20
C PHE A 173 -3.16 0.28 11.83
N ALA A 174 -2.65 0.71 12.98
CA ALA A 174 -1.59 0.02 13.71
C ALA A 174 -1.99 -1.43 14.08
N GLU A 175 -3.26 -1.65 14.46
CA GLU A 175 -3.82 -2.98 14.72
C GLU A 175 -3.77 -3.87 13.47
N LYS A 176 -4.21 -3.34 12.32
CA LYS A 176 -4.18 -4.05 11.02
C LYS A 176 -2.75 -4.38 10.60
N VAL A 177 -1.85 -3.39 10.64
CA VAL A 177 -0.42 -3.58 10.33
C VAL A 177 0.20 -4.65 11.25
N PHE A 178 -0.14 -4.62 12.54
CA PHE A 178 0.33 -5.64 13.49
C PHE A 178 -0.13 -7.05 13.11
N GLY A 179 -1.32 -7.22 12.55
CA GLY A 179 -1.83 -8.51 12.07
C GLY A 179 -1.15 -9.01 10.78
N VAL A 180 -0.68 -8.11 9.92
CA VAL A 180 -0.10 -8.45 8.60
C VAL A 180 1.41 -8.69 8.69
N THR A 181 2.12 -7.92 9.49
CA THR A 181 3.58 -7.97 9.64
C THR A 181 4.02 -9.07 10.61
N GLN A 182 5.29 -9.44 10.54
CA GLN A 182 5.95 -10.42 11.42
C GLN A 182 7.36 -9.97 11.81
N ILE A 183 8.01 -10.65 12.75
CA ILE A 183 9.44 -10.46 13.00
C ILE A 183 10.18 -10.81 11.72
N GLY A 184 11.15 -9.96 11.31
CA GLY A 184 11.82 -10.07 10.02
C GLY A 184 11.16 -9.28 8.89
N THR A 185 9.94 -8.74 9.07
CA THR A 185 9.32 -7.85 8.05
C THR A 185 10.27 -6.72 7.70
N LYS A 186 10.51 -6.54 6.39
CA LYS A 186 11.35 -5.46 5.85
C LYS A 186 10.68 -4.11 6.05
N VAL A 187 11.46 -3.13 6.50
CA VAL A 187 11.02 -1.74 6.71
C VAL A 187 12.00 -0.82 5.99
N VAL A 188 11.49 -0.01 5.07
CA VAL A 188 12.27 1.01 4.36
C VAL A 188 11.79 2.39 4.83
N ILE A 189 12.70 3.25 5.23
CA ILE A 189 12.39 4.60 5.73
C ILE A 189 13.14 5.61 4.89
N GLU A 190 12.42 6.43 4.14
CA GLU A 190 12.94 7.47 3.25
C GLU A 190 12.49 8.86 3.69
N GLY A 191 13.31 9.91 3.37
CA GLY A 191 12.97 11.29 3.75
C GLY A 191 14.06 12.31 3.49
#